data_0d1f651e088ab677ebc8723c8a0d0a46
#
_entry.id   0d1f651e088ab677ebc8723c8a0d0a46
#
_cell.length_a   1.000
_cell.length_b   1.000
_cell.length_c   1.000
_cell.angle_alpha   90.00
_cell.angle_beta   90.00
_cell.angle_gamma   90.00
#
_symmetry.space_group_name_H-M   'P 1'
#
loop_
_entity.id
_entity.type
_entity.pdbx_description
1 polymer ?
#
loop_
_entity_poly.entity_id
_entity_poly.type
_entity_poly.pdbx_seq_one_letter_code
_entity_poly.pdbx_strand_id
1 'polypeptide(L)'
;MKIGSLTVSAFAAVLLISCHAMAGSGDTDSSTDANRAAGRTLFLKNCAHCHGADARGDEGPDLHKLDVSDDWIANRIRKGKAGEMTAFAGKLQSSEINLLVIYLHTLK
;
A
#
# COMPACT_ATOMS: atom_id res chain seq x y z
N MET A 1 9.70 -68.43 -45.72
CA MET A 1 9.77 -67.78 -44.45
C MET A 1 9.57 -66.31 -44.68
N LYS A 2 8.41 -65.78 -44.32
CA LYS A 2 8.08 -64.33 -44.45
C LYS A 2 8.13 -63.70 -43.08
N ILE A 3 9.06 -62.80 -42.92
CA ILE A 3 9.21 -62.01 -41.67
C ILE A 3 8.28 -60.82 -41.78
N GLY A 4 7.24 -60.80 -40.91
CA GLY A 4 6.30 -59.70 -40.85
C GLY A 4 6.94 -58.53 -40.19
N SER A 5 6.87 -57.39 -40.90
CA SER A 5 7.30 -56.08 -40.39
C SER A 5 6.24 -55.53 -39.43
N LEU A 6 6.59 -55.39 -38.14
CA LEU A 6 5.78 -54.70 -37.18
C LEU A 6 6.11 -53.19 -37.27
N THR A 7 5.18 -52.45 -37.79
CA THR A 7 5.23 -50.96 -37.71
C THR A 7 4.72 -50.51 -36.37
N VAL A 8 5.63 -50.06 -35.53
CA VAL A 8 5.29 -49.42 -34.26
C VAL A 8 4.89 -47.95 -34.57
N SER A 9 3.59 -47.69 -34.50
CA SER A 9 3.07 -46.32 -34.61
C SER A 9 3.24 -45.60 -33.28
N ALA A 10 4.19 -44.69 -33.25
CA ALA A 10 4.38 -43.82 -32.07
C ALA A 10 3.34 -42.69 -32.10
N PHE A 11 2.34 -42.79 -31.26
CA PHE A 11 1.44 -41.68 -30.97
C PHE A 11 2.17 -40.69 -30.05
N ALA A 12 2.65 -39.60 -30.63
CA ALA A 12 3.12 -38.45 -29.89
C ALA A 12 1.90 -37.67 -29.34
N ALA A 13 1.60 -37.92 -28.07
CA ALA A 13 0.63 -37.11 -27.35
C ALA A 13 1.25 -35.72 -27.06
N VAL A 14 0.90 -34.75 -27.86
CA VAL A 14 1.23 -33.33 -27.58
C VAL A 14 0.32 -32.85 -26.47
N LEU A 15 0.83 -32.82 -25.25
CA LEU A 15 0.19 -32.16 -24.11
C LEU A 15 0.35 -30.65 -24.31
N LEU A 16 -0.68 -30.01 -24.87
CA LEU A 16 -0.83 -28.57 -24.83
C LEU A 16 -1.16 -28.14 -23.39
N ILE A 17 -0.13 -27.77 -22.65
CA ILE A 17 -0.31 -27.07 -21.37
C ILE A 17 -0.82 -25.69 -21.71
N SER A 18 -2.14 -25.52 -21.69
CA SER A 18 -2.78 -24.20 -21.71
C SER A 18 -2.38 -23.46 -20.44
N CYS A 19 -1.39 -22.59 -20.56
CA CYS A 19 -1.08 -21.63 -19.54
C CYS A 19 -2.22 -20.59 -19.51
N HIS A 20 -3.22 -20.81 -18.67
CA HIS A 20 -4.23 -19.81 -18.40
C HIS A 20 -3.56 -18.74 -17.54
N ALA A 21 -3.15 -17.65 -18.18
CA ALA A 21 -2.81 -16.43 -17.46
C ALA A 21 -4.09 -15.93 -16.78
N MET A 22 -4.24 -16.20 -15.48
CA MET A 22 -5.23 -15.53 -14.66
C MET A 22 -4.80 -14.06 -14.56
N ALA A 23 -5.41 -13.23 -15.39
CA ALA A 23 -5.40 -11.79 -15.20
C ALA A 23 -6.18 -11.50 -13.92
N GLY A 24 -5.48 -11.39 -12.80
CA GLY A 24 -6.03 -10.98 -11.53
C GLY A 24 -6.43 -9.51 -11.58
N SER A 25 -7.69 -9.21 -11.83
CA SER A 25 -8.28 -7.87 -11.69
C SER A 25 -8.54 -7.57 -10.20
N GLY A 26 -7.52 -7.62 -9.36
CA GLY A 26 -7.64 -7.45 -7.92
C GLY A 26 -6.53 -6.65 -7.26
N ASP A 27 -5.47 -6.32 -7.98
CA ASP A 27 -4.23 -5.82 -7.35
C ASP A 27 -4.30 -4.36 -6.89
N THR A 28 -5.16 -3.53 -7.46
CA THR A 28 -5.27 -2.10 -7.09
C THR A 28 -5.92 -1.90 -5.73
N ASP A 29 -6.93 -2.68 -5.38
CA ASP A 29 -7.63 -2.56 -4.10
C ASP A 29 -6.77 -3.07 -2.94
N SER A 30 -6.14 -4.23 -3.13
CA SER A 30 -5.22 -4.82 -2.15
C SER A 30 -4.00 -3.92 -1.84
N SER A 31 -3.42 -3.26 -2.85
CA SER A 31 -2.29 -2.33 -2.65
C SER A 31 -2.73 -1.06 -1.89
N THR A 32 -3.92 -0.57 -2.15
CA THR A 32 -4.49 0.59 -1.45
C THR A 32 -4.75 0.28 0.02
N ASP A 33 -5.30 -0.89 0.33
CA ASP A 33 -5.53 -1.32 1.71
C ASP A 33 -4.22 -1.55 2.47
N ALA A 34 -3.22 -2.16 1.83
CA ALA A 34 -1.90 -2.34 2.42
C ALA A 34 -1.22 -0.98 2.73
N ASN A 35 -1.31 -0.02 1.82
CA ASN A 35 -0.76 1.33 2.01
C ASN A 35 -1.47 2.08 3.14
N ARG A 36 -2.79 1.95 3.24
CA ARG A 36 -3.59 2.51 4.33
C ARG A 36 -3.19 1.92 5.69
N ALA A 37 -3.04 0.60 5.76
CA ALA A 37 -2.61 -0.09 6.97
C ALA A 37 -1.20 0.31 7.40
N ALA A 38 -0.27 0.43 6.45
CA ALA A 38 1.08 0.92 6.70
C ALA A 38 1.09 2.37 7.19
N GLY A 39 0.30 3.25 6.56
CA GLY A 39 0.12 4.64 7.00
C GLY A 39 -0.45 4.72 8.41
N ARG A 40 -1.45 3.89 8.75
CA ARG A 40 -1.99 3.80 10.12
C ARG A 40 -0.93 3.39 11.14
N THR A 41 -0.10 2.42 10.81
CA THR A 41 1.00 1.97 11.69
C THR A 41 1.99 3.11 11.94
N LEU A 42 2.37 3.84 10.90
CA LEU A 42 3.24 5.01 11.02
C LEU A 42 2.60 6.11 11.86
N PHE A 43 1.31 6.35 11.68
CA PHE A 43 0.54 7.32 12.45
C PHE A 43 0.54 6.99 13.95
N LEU A 44 0.20 5.75 14.30
CA LEU A 44 0.17 5.30 15.69
C LEU A 44 1.54 5.43 16.38
N LYS A 45 2.61 5.20 15.63
CA LYS A 45 3.98 5.28 16.14
C LYS A 45 4.48 6.71 16.33
N ASN A 46 4.10 7.63 15.44
CA ASN A 46 4.75 8.95 15.36
C ASN A 46 3.83 10.13 15.64
N CYS A 47 2.52 9.98 15.50
CA CYS A 47 1.56 11.08 15.49
C CYS A 47 0.50 10.99 16.60
N ALA A 48 0.12 9.76 16.96
CA ALA A 48 -1.00 9.49 17.86
C ALA A 48 -0.83 10.09 19.25
N HIS A 49 0.40 10.28 19.70
CA HIS A 49 0.67 10.83 21.02
C HIS A 49 0.19 12.30 21.16
N CYS A 50 0.16 13.06 20.05
CA CYS A 50 -0.38 14.42 20.04
C CYS A 50 -1.78 14.51 19.42
N HIS A 51 -2.07 13.67 18.41
CA HIS A 51 -3.32 13.73 17.66
C HIS A 51 -4.37 12.72 18.12
N GLY A 52 -4.07 11.90 19.14
CA GLY A 52 -4.93 10.82 19.58
C GLY A 52 -4.80 9.57 18.69
N ALA A 53 -5.03 8.39 19.26
CA ALA A 53 -4.93 7.11 18.53
C ALA A 53 -6.02 6.97 17.44
N ASP A 54 -7.12 7.68 17.59
CA ASP A 54 -8.23 7.80 16.65
C ASP A 54 -8.10 9.04 15.74
N ALA A 55 -7.03 9.81 15.88
CA ALA A 55 -6.76 11.05 15.15
C ALA A 55 -7.80 12.17 15.37
N ARG A 56 -8.59 12.12 16.45
CA ARG A 56 -9.60 13.13 16.77
C ARG A 56 -9.07 14.32 17.56
N GLY A 57 -7.78 14.32 17.84
CA GLY A 57 -7.11 15.34 18.59
C GLY A 57 -6.92 14.96 20.06
N ASP A 58 -5.89 15.55 20.63
CA ASP A 58 -5.56 15.55 22.05
C ASP A 58 -4.80 16.85 22.33
N GLU A 59 -3.47 16.84 22.41
CA GLU A 59 -2.67 18.07 22.42
C GLU A 59 -2.66 18.76 21.03
N GLY A 60 -2.71 17.95 19.95
CA GLY A 60 -2.84 18.42 18.57
C GLY A 60 -4.30 18.40 18.07
N PRO A 61 -4.57 19.04 16.93
CA PRO A 61 -5.93 19.12 16.38
C PRO A 61 -6.46 17.78 15.84
N ASP A 62 -7.79 17.71 15.68
CA ASP A 62 -8.50 16.66 14.94
C ASP A 62 -8.02 16.64 13.47
N LEU A 63 -7.71 15.46 12.97
CA LEU A 63 -7.23 15.23 11.61
C LEU A 63 -8.30 14.58 10.70
N HIS A 64 -9.55 14.54 11.14
CA HIS A 64 -10.66 14.07 10.29
C HIS A 64 -11.08 15.15 9.30
N LYS A 65 -11.57 14.71 8.14
CA LYS A 65 -12.13 15.60 7.11
C LYS A 65 -11.20 16.73 6.69
N LEU A 66 -9.90 16.44 6.59
CA LEU A 66 -8.94 17.43 6.11
C LEU A 66 -9.27 17.82 4.67
N ASP A 67 -9.61 19.10 4.46
CA ASP A 67 -9.88 19.70 3.15
C ASP A 67 -8.66 20.51 2.70
N VAL A 68 -7.55 19.81 2.52
CA VAL A 68 -6.26 20.37 2.08
C VAL A 68 -5.58 19.39 1.12
N SER A 69 -4.66 19.90 0.30
CA SER A 69 -3.94 19.06 -0.66
C SER A 69 -2.95 18.11 0.02
N ASP A 70 -2.64 17.00 -0.67
CA ASP A 70 -1.62 16.04 -0.27
C ASP A 70 -0.27 16.71 -0.01
N ASP A 71 0.13 17.63 -0.89
CA ASP A 71 1.36 18.38 -0.74
C ASP A 71 1.38 19.25 0.51
N TRP A 72 0.24 19.84 0.85
CA TRP A 72 0.12 20.64 2.09
C TRP A 72 0.34 19.73 3.31
N ILE A 73 -0.33 18.58 3.38
CA ILE A 73 -0.18 17.60 4.46
C ILE A 73 1.27 17.13 4.55
N ALA A 74 1.84 16.68 3.42
CA ALA A 74 3.21 16.20 3.35
C ALA A 74 4.22 17.27 3.80
N ASN A 75 4.04 18.51 3.40
CA ASN A 75 4.90 19.61 3.83
C ASN A 75 4.74 19.94 5.32
N ARG A 76 3.52 19.85 5.85
CA ARG A 76 3.27 20.02 7.29
C ARG A 76 3.99 18.94 8.09
N ILE A 77 3.93 17.70 7.66
CA ILE A 77 4.65 16.60 8.32
C ILE A 77 6.16 16.82 8.24
N ARG A 78 6.70 17.18 7.08
CA ARG A 78 8.15 17.41 6.92
C ARG A 78 8.66 18.55 7.79
N LYS A 79 7.99 19.68 7.76
CA LYS A 79 8.45 20.93 8.38
C LYS A 79 7.97 21.10 9.81
N GLY A 80 6.90 20.42 10.20
CA GLY A 80 6.24 20.64 11.47
C GLY A 80 5.62 22.04 11.57
N LYS A 81 5.37 22.47 12.79
CA LYS A 81 4.94 23.82 13.13
C LYS A 81 5.67 24.26 14.41
N ALA A 82 6.43 25.33 14.33
CA ALA A 82 7.29 25.78 15.43
C ALA A 82 6.49 25.90 16.74
N GLY A 83 6.98 25.24 17.80
CA GLY A 83 6.38 25.22 19.12
C GLY A 83 5.11 24.36 19.27
N GLU A 84 4.57 23.80 18.18
CA GLU A 84 3.31 23.04 18.20
C GLU A 84 3.45 21.62 17.63
N MET A 85 4.19 21.44 16.56
CA MET A 85 4.34 20.14 15.90
C MET A 85 5.78 19.90 15.48
N THR A 86 6.34 18.77 15.86
CA THR A 86 7.70 18.34 15.49
C THR A 86 7.83 18.18 13.97
N ALA A 87 8.98 18.57 13.41
CA ALA A 87 9.35 18.29 12.04
C ALA A 87 9.82 16.84 11.87
N PHE A 88 9.32 16.14 10.86
CA PHE A 88 9.63 14.73 10.62
C PHE A 88 10.56 14.47 9.43
N ALA A 89 11.02 15.51 8.71
CA ALA A 89 11.91 15.34 7.55
C ALA A 89 13.21 14.57 7.87
N GLY A 90 13.71 14.63 9.10
CA GLY A 90 14.87 13.88 9.55
C GLY A 90 14.57 12.50 10.16
N LYS A 91 13.30 12.14 10.30
CA LYS A 91 12.86 10.91 10.95
C LYS A 91 12.13 9.95 10.02
N LEU A 92 11.41 10.50 9.02
CA LEU A 92 10.60 9.75 8.08
C LEU A 92 11.08 10.00 6.65
N GLN A 93 11.11 8.94 5.86
CA GLN A 93 11.38 9.03 4.43
C GLN A 93 10.16 9.59 3.68
N SER A 94 10.37 10.10 2.48
CA SER A 94 9.27 10.63 1.65
C SER A 94 8.18 9.59 1.36
N SER A 95 8.56 8.32 1.17
CA SER A 95 7.61 7.22 0.98
C SER A 95 6.72 6.98 2.22
N GLU A 96 7.29 7.07 3.41
CA GLU A 96 6.55 6.94 4.67
C GLU A 96 5.59 8.11 4.90
N ILE A 97 6.01 9.32 4.54
CA ILE A 97 5.15 10.51 4.59
C ILE A 97 3.98 10.36 3.61
N ASN A 98 4.21 9.82 2.42
CA ASN A 98 3.12 9.54 1.47
C ASN A 98 2.12 8.50 2.02
N LEU A 99 2.59 7.46 2.70
CA LEU A 99 1.70 6.49 3.37
C LEU A 99 0.85 7.15 4.47
N LEU A 100 1.42 8.09 5.23
CA LEU A 100 0.67 8.90 6.19
C LEU A 100 -0.41 9.73 5.52
N VAL A 101 -0.11 10.39 4.40
CA VAL A 101 -1.09 11.17 3.62
C VAL A 101 -2.24 10.27 3.17
N ILE A 102 -1.94 9.09 2.61
CA ILE A 102 -2.97 8.11 2.20
C ILE A 102 -3.87 7.74 3.39
N TYR A 103 -3.28 7.44 4.54
CA TYR A 103 -4.06 7.10 5.73
C TYR A 103 -4.94 8.26 6.20
N LEU A 104 -4.41 9.48 6.28
CA LEU A 104 -5.14 10.66 6.75
C LEU A 104 -6.37 10.96 5.90
N HIS A 105 -6.31 10.75 4.58
CA HIS A 105 -7.47 10.90 3.70
C HIS A 105 -8.57 9.85 3.91
N THR A 106 -8.30 8.78 4.65
CA THR A 106 -9.33 7.80 5.02
C THR A 106 -10.14 8.20 6.25
N LEU A 107 -9.69 9.21 6.99
CA LEU A 107 -10.34 9.70 8.21
C LEU A 107 -11.53 10.60 7.85
N LYS A 108 -12.74 10.19 8.22
CA LYS A 108 -14.00 10.88 7.87
C LYS A 108 -14.82 11.27 9.10
#